data_40fc56a65bb07c8f706496e0de251859
#
_entry.id   40fc56a65bb07c8f706496e0de251859
#
_cell.length_a   1.000
_cell.length_b   1.000
_cell.length_c   1.000
_cell.angle_alpha   90.00
_cell.angle_beta   90.00
_cell.angle_gamma   90.00
#
_symmetry.space_group_name_H-M   'P 1'
#
loop_
_entity.id
_entity.type
_entity.pdbx_description
1 polymer ?
#
loop_
_entity_poly.entity_id
_entity_poly.type
_entity_poly.pdbx_seq_one_letter_code
_entity_poly.pdbx_strand_id
1 'polypeptide(L)'
;VRKYITNCLIPEKYLIVLLFTALLFVCLGLPLLRDQSPDRPVLLNLSLTVILILGSVGGFSRRVWVLIGLPAILIAVGFTWTGLFVDYSWLYVTNCLLQAVCFLAMACLLLYRVFTEHFASWISMLGAVCGYLLIGLCWTMLYAALLQLHPDAIQFKNHLTAPIGMNNQMSTSFSQLVYFSFVTMSTLGYGDIVPRIPIALTLTWTESVIGQFYLAVLVARLVGVLPASRLLTPPDKSAANEK
;
A
#
# COMPACT_ATOMS: atom_id res chain seq x y z
N VAL A 1 29.82 -14.35 -9.00
CA VAL A 1 28.67 -15.24 -9.18
C VAL A 1 27.34 -14.55 -8.81
N ARG A 2 27.32 -13.52 -7.91
CA ARG A 2 26.11 -12.81 -7.47
C ARG A 2 25.50 -11.88 -8.54
N LYS A 3 26.25 -11.48 -9.56
CA LYS A 3 25.91 -10.46 -10.56
C LYS A 3 25.30 -11.00 -11.87
N TYR A 4 25.34 -12.31 -12.11
CA TYR A 4 24.96 -12.90 -13.40
C TYR A 4 23.55 -13.50 -13.48
N ILE A 5 22.83 -13.63 -12.37
CA ILE A 5 21.52 -14.30 -12.35
C ILE A 5 20.34 -13.29 -12.29
N THR A 6 20.61 -12.01 -12.01
CA THR A 6 19.59 -10.95 -12.01
C THR A 6 19.30 -10.34 -13.39
N ASN A 7 20.04 -10.74 -14.43
CA ASN A 7 19.95 -10.12 -15.77
C ASN A 7 18.86 -10.73 -16.69
N CYS A 8 18.02 -11.66 -16.20
CA CYS A 8 17.02 -12.31 -17.06
C CYS A 8 15.56 -11.94 -16.77
N LEU A 9 15.30 -11.15 -15.74
CA LEU A 9 13.96 -10.64 -15.46
C LEU A 9 14.09 -9.12 -15.21
N ILE A 10 13.13 -8.36 -15.65
CA ILE A 10 12.95 -6.90 -15.63
C ILE A 10 13.85 -6.18 -14.60
N PRO A 11 14.68 -5.17 -14.99
CA PRO A 11 15.53 -4.45 -14.03
C PRO A 11 14.68 -3.86 -12.90
N GLU A 12 15.19 -3.96 -11.68
CA GLU A 12 14.51 -3.62 -10.42
C GLU A 12 13.80 -2.25 -10.43
N LYS A 13 14.37 -1.28 -11.13
CA LYS A 13 13.79 0.06 -11.32
C LYS A 13 12.42 0.03 -12.01
N TYR A 14 12.23 -0.84 -12.99
CA TYR A 14 10.94 -0.93 -13.69
C TYR A 14 9.88 -1.65 -12.84
N LEU A 15 10.29 -2.60 -11.98
CA LEU A 15 9.37 -3.26 -11.05
C LEU A 15 8.79 -2.27 -10.03
N ILE A 16 9.60 -1.35 -9.49
CA ILE A 16 9.11 -0.33 -8.56
C ILE A 16 8.17 0.66 -9.26
N VAL A 17 8.51 1.08 -10.49
CA VAL A 17 7.62 1.94 -11.28
C VAL A 17 6.30 1.23 -11.60
N LEU A 18 6.36 -0.04 -11.98
CA LEU A 18 5.17 -0.82 -12.28
C LEU A 18 4.30 -1.05 -11.04
N LEU A 19 4.93 -1.31 -9.88
CA LEU A 19 4.24 -1.40 -8.60
C LEU A 19 3.56 -0.07 -8.25
N PHE A 20 4.26 1.05 -8.42
CA PHE A 20 3.69 2.38 -8.17
C PHE A 20 2.48 2.68 -9.07
N THR A 21 2.58 2.39 -10.37
CA THR A 21 1.45 2.58 -11.29
C THR A 21 0.27 1.68 -10.96
N ALA A 22 0.50 0.42 -10.55
CA ALA A 22 -0.54 -0.48 -10.10
C ALA A 22 -1.22 0.01 -8.80
N LEU A 23 -0.44 0.52 -7.85
CA LEU A 23 -0.97 1.10 -6.60
C LEU A 23 -1.79 2.36 -6.88
N LEU A 24 -1.31 3.26 -7.75
CA LEU A 24 -2.08 4.43 -8.15
C LEU A 24 -3.39 4.05 -8.86
N PHE A 25 -3.36 3.01 -9.69
CA PHE A 25 -4.56 2.52 -10.34
C PHE A 25 -5.61 2.02 -9.33
N VAL A 26 -5.19 1.29 -8.28
CA VAL A 26 -6.10 0.84 -7.22
C VAL A 26 -6.61 2.00 -6.38
N CYS A 27 -5.75 2.95 -6.00
CA CYS A 27 -6.12 4.04 -5.12
C CYS A 27 -6.93 5.15 -5.82
N LEU A 28 -6.65 5.45 -7.09
CA LEU A 28 -7.25 6.54 -7.85
C LEU A 28 -8.12 6.04 -9.00
N GLY A 29 -7.64 5.05 -9.75
CA GLY A 29 -8.33 4.56 -10.95
C GLY A 29 -9.63 3.84 -10.65
N LEU A 30 -9.61 2.88 -9.71
CA LEU A 30 -10.81 2.13 -9.34
C LEU A 30 -11.95 2.99 -8.79
N PRO A 31 -11.70 3.98 -7.89
CA PRO A 31 -12.76 4.90 -7.45
C PRO A 31 -13.36 5.75 -8.57
N LEU A 32 -12.58 6.08 -9.61
CA LEU A 32 -13.07 6.86 -10.75
C LEU A 32 -13.90 6.05 -11.74
N LEU A 33 -13.79 4.72 -11.73
CA LEU A 33 -14.62 3.86 -12.56
C LEU A 33 -16.06 3.87 -12.04
N ARG A 34 -17.00 4.01 -12.96
CA ARG A 34 -18.43 4.14 -12.65
C ARG A 34 -18.94 2.93 -11.86
N ASP A 35 -19.71 3.18 -10.80
CA ASP A 35 -20.18 2.17 -9.84
C ASP A 35 -21.01 1.02 -10.40
N GLN A 36 -21.45 1.11 -11.65
CA GLN A 36 -22.40 0.18 -12.27
C GLN A 36 -21.75 -0.84 -13.22
N SER A 37 -20.41 -0.93 -13.31
CA SER A 37 -19.81 -1.93 -14.19
C SER A 37 -19.82 -3.32 -13.51
N PRO A 38 -20.39 -4.37 -14.16
CA PRO A 38 -20.47 -5.72 -13.61
C PRO A 38 -19.08 -6.35 -13.40
N ASP A 39 -18.04 -5.86 -14.10
CA ASP A 39 -16.68 -6.38 -14.06
C ASP A 39 -15.82 -5.79 -12.93
N ARG A 40 -16.37 -4.87 -12.12
CA ARG A 40 -15.63 -4.17 -11.06
C ARG A 40 -15.00 -5.09 -10.02
N PRO A 41 -15.69 -6.13 -9.47
CA PRO A 41 -15.07 -7.04 -8.51
C PRO A 41 -13.93 -7.86 -9.12
N VAL A 42 -14.05 -8.25 -10.38
CA VAL A 42 -12.98 -8.96 -11.11
C VAL A 42 -11.77 -8.04 -11.32
N LEU A 43 -12.00 -6.79 -11.71
CA LEU A 43 -10.94 -5.80 -11.92
C LEU A 43 -10.19 -5.47 -10.62
N LEU A 44 -10.92 -5.37 -9.50
CA LEU A 44 -10.34 -5.17 -8.17
C LEU A 44 -9.47 -6.37 -7.78
N ASN A 45 -9.97 -7.59 -7.89
CA ASN A 45 -9.22 -8.80 -7.57
C ASN A 45 -7.99 -8.97 -8.47
N LEU A 46 -8.11 -8.64 -9.74
CA LEU A 46 -6.99 -8.67 -10.69
C LEU A 46 -5.93 -7.65 -10.32
N SER A 47 -6.31 -6.42 -9.98
CA SER A 47 -5.36 -5.38 -9.60
C SER A 47 -4.66 -5.67 -8.28
N LEU A 48 -5.36 -6.20 -7.28
CA LEU A 48 -4.76 -6.67 -6.03
C LEU A 48 -3.78 -7.83 -6.27
N THR A 49 -4.14 -8.78 -7.14
CA THR A 49 -3.25 -9.89 -7.54
C THR A 49 -1.97 -9.36 -8.19
N VAL A 50 -2.08 -8.39 -9.09
CA VAL A 50 -0.91 -7.74 -9.73
C VAL A 50 -0.01 -7.07 -8.70
N ILE A 51 -0.57 -6.34 -7.72
CA ILE A 51 0.20 -5.71 -6.65
C ILE A 51 0.94 -6.75 -5.82
N LEU A 52 0.27 -7.85 -5.44
CA LEU A 52 0.89 -8.94 -4.67
C LEU A 52 2.06 -9.57 -5.43
N ILE A 53 1.90 -9.82 -6.72
CA ILE A 53 2.96 -10.40 -7.56
C ILE A 53 4.14 -9.43 -7.69
N LEU A 54 3.88 -8.16 -8.07
CA LEU A 54 4.93 -7.16 -8.29
C LEU A 54 5.69 -6.83 -7.01
N GLY A 55 4.97 -6.64 -5.89
CA GLY A 55 5.58 -6.32 -4.61
C GLY A 55 6.46 -7.45 -4.09
N SER A 56 6.10 -8.70 -4.34
CA SER A 56 6.87 -9.85 -3.92
C SER A 56 8.15 -10.06 -4.72
N VAL A 57 8.10 -9.89 -6.04
CA VAL A 57 9.29 -10.02 -6.91
C VAL A 57 10.35 -8.98 -6.55
N GLY A 58 9.92 -7.76 -6.18
CA GLY A 58 10.80 -6.67 -5.79
C GLY A 58 11.41 -6.78 -4.38
N GLY A 59 10.81 -7.53 -3.45
CA GLY A 59 11.11 -7.44 -2.00
C GLY A 59 12.10 -8.46 -1.43
N PHE A 60 12.12 -9.68 -1.89
CA PHE A 60 12.80 -10.78 -1.22
C PHE A 60 14.15 -11.18 -1.84
N SER A 61 15.08 -11.68 -0.98
CA SER A 61 16.21 -12.46 -1.49
C SER A 61 15.65 -13.73 -2.17
N ARG A 62 16.28 -14.18 -3.26
CA ARG A 62 15.76 -15.27 -4.09
C ARG A 62 15.36 -16.54 -3.30
N ARG A 63 16.13 -16.91 -2.26
CA ARG A 63 15.83 -18.11 -1.46
C ARG A 63 14.60 -17.93 -0.57
N VAL A 64 14.50 -16.80 0.12
CA VAL A 64 13.35 -16.48 0.99
C VAL A 64 12.09 -16.27 0.14
N TRP A 65 12.22 -15.65 -1.03
CA TRP A 65 11.09 -15.47 -1.96
C TRP A 65 10.50 -16.81 -2.41
N VAL A 66 11.34 -17.76 -2.82
CA VAL A 66 10.87 -19.09 -3.30
C VAL A 66 10.25 -19.91 -2.15
N LEU A 67 10.82 -19.84 -0.95
CA LEU A 67 10.38 -20.68 0.18
C LEU A 67 9.15 -20.15 0.91
N ILE A 68 9.02 -18.81 1.05
CA ILE A 68 7.97 -18.19 1.86
C ILE A 68 7.09 -17.29 1.02
N GLY A 69 7.67 -16.43 0.19
CA GLY A 69 6.94 -15.42 -0.57
C GLY A 69 6.03 -16.04 -1.64
N LEU A 70 6.53 -16.96 -2.44
CA LEU A 70 5.76 -17.61 -3.50
C LEU A 70 4.55 -18.40 -2.95
N PRO A 71 4.69 -19.28 -1.95
CA PRO A 71 3.53 -19.97 -1.37
C PRO A 71 2.51 -19.01 -0.75
N ALA A 72 2.97 -18.00 -0.02
CA ALA A 72 2.08 -17.02 0.59
C ALA A 72 1.24 -16.26 -0.44
N ILE A 73 1.85 -15.89 -1.58
CA ILE A 73 1.14 -15.23 -2.68
C ILE A 73 0.16 -16.18 -3.36
N LEU A 74 0.57 -17.41 -3.66
CA LEU A 74 -0.32 -18.39 -4.27
C LEU A 74 -1.55 -18.65 -3.40
N ILE A 75 -1.36 -18.73 -2.09
CA ILE A 75 -2.46 -18.86 -1.13
C ILE A 75 -3.33 -17.59 -1.15
N ALA A 76 -2.74 -16.39 -1.06
CA ALA A 76 -3.48 -15.13 -1.07
C ALA A 76 -4.27 -14.94 -2.38
N VAL A 77 -3.66 -15.25 -3.53
CA VAL A 77 -4.34 -15.22 -4.84
C VAL A 77 -5.46 -16.25 -4.89
N GLY A 78 -5.23 -17.49 -4.44
CA GLY A 78 -6.26 -18.52 -4.37
C GLY A 78 -7.47 -18.06 -3.57
N PHE A 79 -7.26 -17.51 -2.36
CA PHE A 79 -8.35 -16.97 -1.53
C PHE A 79 -9.06 -15.79 -2.18
N THR A 80 -8.34 -14.89 -2.86
CA THR A 80 -8.93 -13.73 -3.54
C THR A 80 -9.90 -14.17 -4.63
N TRP A 81 -9.55 -15.20 -5.41
CA TRP A 81 -10.39 -15.71 -6.50
C TRP A 81 -11.50 -16.63 -6.02
N THR A 82 -11.30 -17.40 -4.94
CA THR A 82 -12.39 -18.22 -4.38
C THR A 82 -13.54 -17.39 -3.83
N GLY A 83 -13.28 -16.17 -3.34
CA GLY A 83 -14.31 -15.23 -2.89
C GLY A 83 -15.29 -14.77 -3.98
N LEU A 84 -14.99 -14.99 -5.27
CA LEU A 84 -15.94 -14.74 -6.38
C LEU A 84 -16.97 -15.86 -6.53
N PHE A 85 -16.65 -17.07 -6.07
CA PHE A 85 -17.47 -18.27 -6.27
C PHE A 85 -18.18 -18.75 -5.01
N VAL A 86 -17.71 -18.32 -3.84
CA VAL A 86 -18.12 -18.86 -2.55
C VAL A 86 -18.36 -17.74 -1.55
N ASP A 87 -19.62 -17.57 -1.14
CA ASP A 87 -20.07 -16.47 -0.26
C ASP A 87 -19.99 -16.84 1.24
N TYR A 88 -18.86 -17.34 1.72
CA TYR A 88 -18.67 -17.57 3.16
C TYR A 88 -17.99 -16.38 3.84
N SER A 89 -18.65 -15.75 4.80
CA SER A 89 -18.15 -14.57 5.55
C SER A 89 -16.77 -14.80 6.16
N TRP A 90 -16.50 -15.98 6.73
CA TRP A 90 -15.20 -16.28 7.33
C TRP A 90 -14.06 -16.38 6.30
N LEU A 91 -14.37 -16.84 5.07
CA LEU A 91 -13.41 -16.92 3.97
C LEU A 91 -12.96 -15.51 3.56
N TYR A 92 -13.92 -14.59 3.48
CA TYR A 92 -13.66 -13.20 3.15
C TYR A 92 -12.77 -12.51 4.21
N VAL A 93 -13.11 -12.68 5.50
CA VAL A 93 -12.31 -12.14 6.61
C VAL A 93 -10.88 -12.69 6.57
N THR A 94 -10.72 -13.99 6.38
CA THR A 94 -9.41 -14.64 6.30
C THR A 94 -8.59 -14.09 5.11
N ASN A 95 -9.23 -13.89 3.95
CA ASN A 95 -8.60 -13.29 2.77
C ASN A 95 -8.12 -11.85 3.05
N CYS A 96 -8.98 -11.01 3.64
CA CYS A 96 -8.63 -9.64 4.00
C CYS A 96 -7.43 -9.59 4.96
N LEU A 97 -7.43 -10.42 6.00
CA LEU A 97 -6.32 -10.49 6.95
C LEU A 97 -5.02 -10.97 6.30
N LEU A 98 -5.11 -11.99 5.44
CA LEU A 98 -3.94 -12.48 4.70
C LEU A 98 -3.36 -11.41 3.77
N GLN A 99 -4.21 -10.68 3.04
CA GLN A 99 -3.79 -9.56 2.20
C GLN A 99 -3.17 -8.42 3.01
N ALA A 100 -3.76 -8.07 4.16
CA ALA A 100 -3.21 -7.07 5.07
C ALA A 100 -1.79 -7.43 5.52
N VAL A 101 -1.57 -8.69 5.92
CA VAL A 101 -0.22 -9.19 6.30
C VAL A 101 0.74 -9.12 5.12
N CYS A 102 0.32 -9.51 3.92
CA CYS A 102 1.15 -9.43 2.72
C CYS A 102 1.54 -7.97 2.40
N PHE A 103 0.60 -7.03 2.45
CA PHE A 103 0.87 -5.60 2.20
C PHE A 103 1.80 -5.01 3.24
N LEU A 104 1.59 -5.34 4.52
CA LEU A 104 2.48 -4.90 5.60
C LEU A 104 3.89 -5.45 5.42
N ALA A 105 4.04 -6.74 5.11
CA ALA A 105 5.32 -7.36 4.84
C ALA A 105 6.05 -6.69 3.67
N MET A 106 5.34 -6.41 2.57
CA MET A 106 5.90 -5.70 1.41
C MET A 106 6.31 -4.26 1.77
N ALA A 107 5.50 -3.53 2.54
CA ALA A 107 5.82 -2.19 3.01
C ALA A 107 7.08 -2.19 3.88
N CYS A 108 7.20 -3.13 4.83
CA CYS A 108 8.39 -3.30 5.66
C CYS A 108 9.65 -3.61 4.84
N LEU A 109 9.53 -4.45 3.81
CA LEU A 109 10.65 -4.78 2.93
C LEU A 109 11.10 -3.59 2.07
N LEU A 110 10.17 -2.80 1.55
CA LEU A 110 10.49 -1.58 0.82
C LEU A 110 11.16 -0.56 1.74
N LEU A 111 10.64 -0.37 2.95
CA LEU A 111 11.26 0.48 3.97
C LEU A 111 12.69 0.02 4.30
N TYR A 112 12.87 -1.27 4.61
CA TYR A 112 14.19 -1.82 4.89
C TYR A 112 15.19 -1.51 3.78
N ARG A 113 14.79 -1.60 2.51
CA ARG A 113 15.62 -1.22 1.36
C ARG A 113 15.96 0.26 1.36
N VAL A 114 14.95 1.12 1.52
CA VAL A 114 15.15 2.57 1.59
C VAL A 114 16.15 2.94 2.67
N PHE A 115 16.14 2.23 3.82
CA PHE A 115 17.09 2.48 4.92
C PHE A 115 18.49 1.90 4.68
N THR A 116 18.63 0.84 3.92
CA THR A 116 19.93 0.20 3.64
C THR A 116 20.67 0.83 2.47
N GLU A 117 20.00 1.57 1.59
CA GLU A 117 20.65 2.30 0.49
C GLU A 117 21.41 3.51 1.02
N HIS A 118 22.69 3.65 0.60
CA HIS A 118 23.58 4.72 1.04
C HIS A 118 23.32 6.06 0.34
N PHE A 119 22.65 6.06 -0.80
CA PHE A 119 22.36 7.24 -1.59
C PHE A 119 20.86 7.38 -1.82
N ALA A 120 20.33 8.60 -1.68
CA ALA A 120 18.98 8.94 -2.05
C ALA A 120 18.84 8.88 -3.59
N SER A 121 18.36 7.76 -4.11
CA SER A 121 17.96 7.62 -5.52
C SER A 121 16.48 7.99 -5.66
N TRP A 122 16.08 8.53 -6.82
CA TRP A 122 14.67 8.77 -7.12
C TRP A 122 13.84 7.47 -7.04
N ILE A 123 14.46 6.31 -7.31
CA ILE A 123 13.84 4.98 -7.19
C ILE A 123 13.56 4.62 -5.73
N SER A 124 14.50 4.92 -4.83
CA SER A 124 14.30 4.73 -3.39
C SER A 124 13.17 5.62 -2.86
N MET A 125 13.08 6.85 -3.35
CA MET A 125 11.97 7.76 -3.00
C MET A 125 10.63 7.20 -3.49
N LEU A 126 10.58 6.70 -4.74
CA LEU A 126 9.38 6.06 -5.27
C LEU A 126 9.00 4.80 -4.48
N GLY A 127 9.99 3.98 -4.09
CA GLY A 127 9.81 2.83 -3.22
C GLY A 127 9.20 3.21 -1.85
N ALA A 128 9.65 4.32 -1.28
CA ALA A 128 9.06 4.84 -0.04
C ALA A 128 7.61 5.28 -0.23
N VAL A 129 7.27 5.97 -1.32
CA VAL A 129 5.87 6.30 -1.62
C VAL A 129 5.02 5.04 -1.79
N CYS A 130 5.54 4.01 -2.49
CA CYS A 130 4.86 2.71 -2.60
C CYS A 130 4.62 2.08 -1.21
N GLY A 131 5.60 2.16 -0.30
CA GLY A 131 5.45 1.68 1.08
C GLY A 131 4.31 2.38 1.82
N TYR A 132 4.18 3.70 1.69
CA TYR A 132 3.07 4.48 2.26
C TYR A 132 1.71 4.03 1.72
N LEU A 133 1.60 3.86 0.40
CA LEU A 133 0.37 3.39 -0.23
C LEU A 133 0.01 1.96 0.19
N LEU A 134 1.00 1.08 0.35
CA LEU A 134 0.78 -0.30 0.82
C LEU A 134 0.30 -0.33 2.27
N ILE A 135 0.79 0.57 3.15
CA ILE A 135 0.30 0.70 4.51
C ILE A 135 -1.18 1.12 4.49
N GLY A 136 -1.57 2.11 3.69
CA GLY A 136 -2.97 2.49 3.55
C GLY A 136 -3.87 1.36 3.05
N LEU A 137 -3.40 0.56 2.07
CA LEU A 137 -4.13 -0.62 1.61
C LEU A 137 -4.20 -1.72 2.68
N CYS A 138 -3.16 -1.88 3.51
CA CYS A 138 -3.19 -2.79 4.65
C CYS A 138 -4.34 -2.42 5.62
N TRP A 139 -4.45 -1.16 6.00
CA TRP A 139 -5.53 -0.66 6.86
C TRP A 139 -6.90 -0.80 6.19
N THR A 140 -6.99 -0.53 4.89
CA THR A 140 -8.21 -0.77 4.10
C THR A 140 -8.70 -2.21 4.24
N MET A 141 -7.80 -3.20 4.16
CA MET A 141 -8.15 -4.62 4.33
C MET A 141 -8.60 -4.94 5.76
N LEU A 142 -7.96 -4.33 6.77
CA LEU A 142 -8.37 -4.50 8.17
C LEU A 142 -9.78 -3.94 8.41
N TYR A 143 -10.11 -2.78 7.84
CA TYR A 143 -11.46 -2.21 7.93
C TYR A 143 -12.49 -3.06 7.16
N ALA A 144 -12.12 -3.62 6.00
CA ALA A 144 -12.99 -4.53 5.26
C ALA A 144 -13.30 -5.80 6.07
N ALA A 145 -12.30 -6.39 6.71
CA ALA A 145 -12.49 -7.52 7.61
C ALA A 145 -13.36 -7.17 8.83
N LEU A 146 -13.13 -5.99 9.42
CA LEU A 146 -13.90 -5.51 10.56
C LEU A 146 -15.38 -5.30 10.22
N LEU A 147 -15.68 -4.68 9.08
CA LEU A 147 -17.06 -4.45 8.64
C LEU A 147 -17.80 -5.75 8.32
N GLN A 148 -17.10 -6.78 7.87
CA GLN A 148 -17.69 -8.08 7.64
C GLN A 148 -18.10 -8.77 8.96
N LEU A 149 -17.33 -8.56 10.04
CA LEU A 149 -17.63 -9.09 11.37
C LEU A 149 -18.65 -8.22 12.13
N HIS A 150 -18.56 -6.90 11.97
CA HIS A 150 -19.35 -5.90 12.65
C HIS A 150 -19.81 -4.83 11.65
N PRO A 151 -20.97 -5.01 10.99
CA PRO A 151 -21.48 -4.08 9.97
C PRO A 151 -21.64 -2.64 10.48
N ASP A 152 -21.89 -2.46 11.77
CA ASP A 152 -22.07 -1.15 12.42
C ASP A 152 -20.75 -0.53 12.91
N ALA A 153 -19.60 -1.15 12.60
CA ALA A 153 -18.30 -0.69 13.12
C ALA A 153 -17.90 0.70 12.62
N ILE A 154 -18.31 1.05 11.40
CA ILE A 154 -17.99 2.32 10.75
C ILE A 154 -19.29 2.91 10.21
N GLN A 155 -19.55 4.17 10.51
CA GLN A 155 -20.71 4.92 10.00
C GLN A 155 -20.30 5.76 8.80
N PHE A 156 -21.08 5.63 7.73
CA PHE A 156 -21.00 6.45 6.53
C PHE A 156 -22.15 7.50 6.59
N LYS A 157 -21.83 8.79 6.65
CA LYS A 157 -22.85 9.85 6.78
C LYS A 157 -23.53 10.20 5.46
N ASN A 158 -22.90 9.92 4.33
CA ASN A 158 -23.48 10.20 3.02
C ASN A 158 -24.31 9.01 2.52
N HIS A 159 -25.54 9.29 2.09
CA HIS A 159 -26.52 8.33 1.59
C HIS A 159 -26.13 7.56 0.30
N LEU A 160 -24.87 7.58 -0.10
CA LEU A 160 -24.36 6.86 -1.28
C LEU A 160 -24.09 5.39 -1.03
N THR A 161 -24.36 4.92 0.19
CA THR A 161 -24.19 3.49 0.54
C THR A 161 -25.53 2.81 0.68
N ALA A 162 -25.88 1.99 -0.30
CA ALA A 162 -26.82 0.91 -0.08
C ALA A 162 -26.21 -0.09 0.95
N PRO A 163 -27.04 -0.72 1.81
CA PRO A 163 -26.55 -1.68 2.78
C PRO A 163 -25.81 -2.84 2.08
N ILE A 164 -24.77 -3.35 2.73
CA ILE A 164 -23.87 -4.41 2.25
C ILE A 164 -24.69 -5.67 1.93
N GLY A 165 -25.09 -5.82 0.68
CA GLY A 165 -25.76 -7.01 0.12
C GLY A 165 -24.85 -7.66 -0.92
N MET A 166 -24.82 -8.94 -0.92
CA MET A 166 -23.73 -9.86 -1.21
C MET A 166 -23.08 -9.86 -2.61
N ASN A 167 -23.44 -9.15 -3.64
CA ASN A 167 -22.79 -9.39 -4.97
C ASN A 167 -22.36 -8.19 -5.82
N ASN A 168 -22.87 -6.95 -5.59
CA ASN A 168 -22.44 -5.78 -6.37
C ASN A 168 -21.96 -4.59 -5.51
N GLN A 169 -22.06 -4.69 -4.19
CA GLN A 169 -21.81 -3.60 -3.23
C GLN A 169 -20.36 -3.59 -2.67
N MET A 170 -19.63 -4.68 -2.85
CA MET A 170 -18.27 -4.84 -2.31
C MET A 170 -17.28 -3.83 -2.92
N SER A 171 -17.43 -3.52 -4.19
CA SER A 171 -16.52 -2.60 -4.87
C SER A 171 -16.73 -1.14 -4.46
N THR A 172 -17.97 -0.71 -4.24
CA THR A 172 -18.28 0.64 -3.73
C THR A 172 -17.77 0.81 -2.31
N SER A 173 -18.01 -0.18 -1.46
CA SER A 173 -17.51 -0.19 -0.09
C SER A 173 -15.97 -0.18 -0.03
N PHE A 174 -15.29 -0.90 -0.91
CA PHE A 174 -13.82 -0.91 -0.95
C PHE A 174 -13.24 0.47 -1.27
N SER A 175 -13.74 1.18 -2.27
CA SER A 175 -13.30 2.54 -2.59
C SER A 175 -13.49 3.51 -1.45
N GLN A 176 -14.59 3.39 -0.70
CA GLN A 176 -14.86 4.21 0.48
C GLN A 176 -13.90 3.88 1.63
N LEU A 177 -13.54 2.61 1.80
CA LEU A 177 -12.55 2.21 2.80
C LEU A 177 -11.14 2.66 2.44
N VAL A 178 -10.76 2.63 1.16
CA VAL A 178 -9.52 3.25 0.68
C VAL A 178 -9.51 4.73 1.01
N TYR A 179 -10.57 5.45 0.67
CA TYR A 179 -10.71 6.87 1.00
C TYR A 179 -10.60 7.10 2.51
N PHE A 180 -11.34 6.35 3.34
CA PHE A 180 -11.31 6.48 4.80
C PHE A 180 -9.90 6.24 5.36
N SER A 181 -9.21 5.21 4.92
CA SER A 181 -7.84 4.90 5.33
C SER A 181 -6.90 6.06 5.00
N PHE A 182 -6.87 6.54 3.75
CA PHE A 182 -5.96 7.63 3.38
C PHE A 182 -6.29 8.97 4.05
N VAL A 183 -7.58 9.28 4.27
CA VAL A 183 -8.01 10.47 5.01
C VAL A 183 -7.59 10.38 6.49
N THR A 184 -7.65 9.20 7.08
CA THR A 184 -7.18 8.94 8.45
C THR A 184 -5.67 9.00 8.55
N MET A 185 -4.96 8.30 7.67
CA MET A 185 -3.50 8.22 7.69
C MET A 185 -2.82 9.56 7.39
N SER A 186 -3.46 10.43 6.59
CA SER A 186 -3.03 11.81 6.35
C SER A 186 -3.47 12.79 7.43
N THR A 187 -4.20 12.35 8.46
CA THR A 187 -4.79 13.18 9.52
C THR A 187 -5.77 14.25 9.03
N LEU A 188 -6.35 14.07 7.84
CA LEU A 188 -7.29 15.02 7.24
C LEU A 188 -8.66 15.00 7.97
N GLY A 189 -9.20 13.80 8.22
CA GLY A 189 -10.35 13.55 9.10
C GLY A 189 -11.60 14.38 8.79
N TYR A 190 -12.13 14.34 7.57
CA TYR A 190 -13.35 15.10 7.20
C TYR A 190 -14.59 14.77 8.04
N GLY A 191 -14.63 13.60 8.69
CA GLY A 191 -15.72 13.20 9.56
C GLY A 191 -17.01 12.79 8.83
N ASP A 192 -16.92 12.50 7.57
CA ASP A 192 -17.99 11.92 6.72
C ASP A 192 -18.08 10.39 6.88
N ILE A 193 -16.96 9.76 7.20
CA ILE A 193 -16.85 8.36 7.60
C ILE A 193 -16.23 8.32 8.99
N VAL A 194 -16.92 7.69 9.96
CA VAL A 194 -16.50 7.72 11.37
C VAL A 194 -16.56 6.33 12.01
N PRO A 195 -15.56 5.94 12.81
CA PRO A 195 -15.59 4.71 13.57
C PRO A 195 -16.59 4.83 14.72
N ARG A 196 -17.31 3.72 15.06
CA ARG A 196 -18.34 3.69 16.12
C ARG A 196 -18.01 2.75 17.26
N ILE A 197 -17.42 1.61 16.99
CA ILE A 197 -17.10 0.62 18.03
C ILE A 197 -15.68 0.80 18.55
N PRO A 198 -15.35 0.35 19.78
CA PRO A 198 -14.03 0.54 20.39
C PRO A 198 -12.87 0.01 19.53
N ILE A 199 -13.06 -1.15 18.88
CA ILE A 199 -12.04 -1.74 17.99
C ILE A 199 -11.78 -0.81 16.78
N ALA A 200 -12.82 -0.29 16.14
CA ALA A 200 -12.68 0.63 15.01
C ALA A 200 -12.00 1.92 15.44
N LEU A 201 -12.36 2.48 16.61
CA LEU A 201 -11.70 3.66 17.18
C LEU A 201 -10.20 3.42 17.39
N THR A 202 -9.84 2.27 17.98
CA THR A 202 -8.44 1.90 18.23
C THR A 202 -7.66 1.76 16.93
N LEU A 203 -8.21 1.07 15.93
CA LEU A 203 -7.58 0.95 14.62
C LEU A 203 -7.35 2.33 13.99
N THR A 204 -8.36 3.21 14.03
CA THR A 204 -8.30 4.53 13.38
C THR A 204 -7.23 5.44 13.97
N TRP A 205 -7.14 5.57 15.31
CA TRP A 205 -6.09 6.40 15.88
C TRP A 205 -4.70 5.78 15.70
N THR A 206 -4.58 4.45 15.75
CA THR A 206 -3.31 3.74 15.53
C THR A 206 -2.82 3.96 14.09
N GLU A 207 -3.72 3.87 13.11
CA GLU A 207 -3.43 4.19 11.71
C GLU A 207 -2.87 5.60 11.54
N SER A 208 -3.56 6.59 12.13
CA SER A 208 -3.15 7.99 12.06
C SER A 208 -1.73 8.19 12.61
N VAL A 209 -1.44 7.62 13.78
CA VAL A 209 -0.12 7.68 14.41
C VAL A 209 0.95 7.03 13.53
N ILE A 210 0.71 5.83 13.00
CA ILE A 210 1.64 5.12 12.12
C ILE A 210 1.90 5.92 10.84
N GLY A 211 0.86 6.52 10.23
CA GLY A 211 1.00 7.36 9.06
C GLY A 211 1.91 8.56 9.30
N GLN A 212 1.74 9.26 10.44
CA GLN A 212 2.57 10.40 10.80
C GLN A 212 4.03 10.00 11.09
N PHE A 213 4.23 8.91 11.84
CA PHE A 213 5.58 8.39 12.08
C PHE A 213 6.29 7.98 10.78
N TYR A 214 5.55 7.34 9.86
CA TYR A 214 6.10 6.99 8.56
C TYR A 214 6.66 8.21 7.82
N LEU A 215 5.86 9.28 7.70
CA LEU A 215 6.27 10.52 7.03
C LEU A 215 7.43 11.20 7.75
N ALA A 216 7.39 11.29 9.08
CA ALA A 216 8.46 11.90 9.87
C ALA A 216 9.80 11.16 9.68
N VAL A 217 9.79 9.84 9.76
CA VAL A 217 10.98 8.99 9.57
C VAL A 217 11.50 9.08 8.14
N LEU A 218 10.60 9.09 7.14
CA LEU A 218 10.98 9.24 5.74
C LEU A 218 11.67 10.58 5.47
N VAL A 219 11.09 11.69 5.97
CA VAL A 219 11.67 13.03 5.81
C VAL A 219 13.03 13.12 6.50
N ALA A 220 13.14 12.64 7.75
CA ALA A 220 14.40 12.61 8.47
C ALA A 220 15.49 11.83 7.70
N ARG A 221 15.10 10.69 7.09
CA ARG A 221 16.01 9.89 6.26
C ARG A 221 16.47 10.63 5.01
N LEU A 222 15.56 11.28 4.29
CA LEU A 222 15.88 12.04 3.09
C LEU A 222 16.84 13.19 3.38
N VAL A 223 16.60 13.95 4.45
CA VAL A 223 17.48 15.04 4.89
C VAL A 223 18.84 14.53 5.31
N GLY A 224 18.90 13.43 6.06
CA GLY A 224 20.15 12.84 6.55
C GLY A 224 21.07 12.26 5.46
N VAL A 225 20.53 11.94 4.28
CA VAL A 225 21.32 11.42 3.13
C VAL A 225 21.81 12.53 2.21
N LEU A 226 21.30 13.75 2.31
CA LEU A 226 21.83 14.90 1.57
C LEU A 226 23.29 15.12 1.99
N PRO A 227 24.27 15.01 1.05
CA PRO A 227 25.69 15.12 1.44
C PRO A 227 25.96 16.51 1.97
N ALA A 228 26.53 16.60 3.16
CA ALA A 228 27.04 17.83 3.77
C ALA A 228 28.09 18.54 2.88
N SER A 229 28.64 17.85 1.90
CA SER A 229 29.58 18.39 0.92
C SER A 229 29.03 19.51 0.03
N ARG A 230 27.70 19.63 -0.14
CA ARG A 230 27.11 20.77 -0.87
C ARG A 230 26.98 22.04 -0.01
N LEU A 231 27.06 21.92 1.30
CA LEU A 231 27.00 23.07 2.24
C LEU A 231 28.38 23.66 2.52
N LEU A 232 29.46 22.99 2.12
CA LEU A 232 30.84 23.37 2.41
C LEU A 232 31.69 23.68 1.17
N THR A 233 31.09 23.99 0.01
CA THR A 233 31.85 24.63 -1.08
C THR A 233 32.14 26.05 -0.64
N PRO A 234 33.42 26.38 -0.25
CA PRO A 234 33.78 27.78 -0.03
C PRO A 234 33.52 28.56 -1.30
N PRO A 235 33.13 29.84 -1.23
CA PRO A 235 32.99 30.67 -2.43
C PRO A 235 34.29 30.61 -3.21
N ASP A 236 34.17 30.34 -4.49
CA ASP A 236 35.26 30.23 -5.45
C ASP A 236 36.16 31.49 -5.37
N LYS A 237 37.40 31.30 -4.88
CA LYS A 237 38.39 32.37 -4.76
C LYS A 237 38.96 32.81 -6.11
N SER A 238 38.47 32.29 -7.23
CA SER A 238 38.94 32.67 -8.57
C SER A 238 38.50 34.07 -9.02
N ALA A 239 37.41 34.59 -8.41
CA ALA A 239 36.90 35.94 -8.75
C ALA A 239 37.61 37.11 -8.02
N ALA A 240 38.59 36.83 -7.14
CA ALA A 240 39.30 37.88 -6.37
C ALA A 240 40.62 38.28 -6.99
N ASN A 241 41.09 37.66 -8.09
CA ASN A 241 42.38 37.95 -8.71
C ASN A 241 42.29 38.70 -10.07
N GLU A 242 41.11 39.18 -10.45
CA GLU A 242 40.93 40.07 -11.62
C GLU A 242 40.56 41.49 -11.16
N LYS A 243 41.46 42.14 -10.42
CA LYS A 243 41.48 43.59 -10.28
C LYS A 243 42.91 44.09 -10.16
#